data_7d37ed35f45cb73672693a5ff27e6075
#
_entry.id   7d37ed35f45cb73672693a5ff27e6075
#
_cell.length_a   1.000
_cell.length_b   1.000
_cell.length_c   1.000
_cell.angle_alpha   90.00
_cell.angle_beta   90.00
_cell.angle_gamma   90.00
#
_symmetry.space_group_name_H-M   'P 1'
#
loop_
_entity.id
_entity.type
_entity.pdbx_description
1 polymer ?
#
loop_
_entity_poly.entity_id
_entity_poly.type
_entity_poly.pdbx_seq_one_letter_code
_entity_poly.pdbx_strand_id
1 'polypeptide(L)'
;MNIETSLKEIRIACKIADWFSIEQHVDYDFDISLGVLFAEGRIVFYNGNILEFTESITPDRYRYRYQYMKGDGNLIFRYDNIPHHSEIPTFPDHKHYPNKVVESEPVNLKEVVEEIIELIIS
;
A
#
# COMPACT_ATOMS: atom_id res chain seq x y z
N MET A 1 -3.70 -13.59 -4.93
CA MET A 1 -3.90 -13.07 -3.56
C MET A 1 -5.27 -13.46 -3.08
N ASN A 2 -5.39 -13.97 -1.88
CA ASN A 2 -6.68 -14.30 -1.30
C ASN A 2 -7.03 -13.35 -0.14
N ILE A 3 -8.31 -13.34 0.22
CA ILE A 3 -8.83 -12.41 1.24
C ILE A 3 -8.15 -12.61 2.59
N GLU A 4 -8.00 -13.85 3.03
CA GLU A 4 -7.41 -14.17 4.33
C GLU A 4 -5.96 -13.68 4.42
N THR A 5 -5.17 -13.92 3.39
CA THR A 5 -3.77 -13.47 3.33
C THR A 5 -3.69 -11.95 3.34
N SER A 6 -4.52 -11.26 2.56
CA SER A 6 -4.54 -9.80 2.50
C SER A 6 -4.87 -9.19 3.86
N LEU A 7 -5.94 -9.68 4.51
CA LEU A 7 -6.34 -9.17 5.83
C LEU A 7 -5.25 -9.41 6.88
N LYS A 8 -4.59 -10.56 6.83
CA LYS A 8 -3.50 -10.89 7.76
C LYS A 8 -2.29 -9.97 7.54
N GLU A 9 -1.91 -9.74 6.30
CA GLU A 9 -0.77 -8.86 5.97
C GLU A 9 -1.03 -7.42 6.38
N ILE A 10 -2.26 -6.92 6.15
CA ILE A 10 -2.64 -5.57 6.57
C ILE A 10 -2.56 -5.44 8.09
N ARG A 11 -3.07 -6.42 8.81
CA ARG A 11 -3.02 -6.40 10.28
C ARG A 11 -1.58 -6.39 10.80
N ILE A 12 -0.71 -7.21 10.22
CA ILE A 12 0.71 -7.26 10.63
C ILE A 12 1.38 -5.92 10.34
N ALA A 13 1.13 -5.34 9.16
CA ALA A 13 1.70 -4.06 8.77
C ALA A 13 1.28 -2.95 9.75
N CYS A 14 0.01 -2.90 10.13
CA CYS A 14 -0.49 -1.91 11.08
C CYS A 14 0.15 -2.06 12.46
N LYS A 15 0.38 -3.29 12.91
CA LYS A 15 1.08 -3.55 14.18
C LYS A 15 2.53 -3.05 14.13
N ILE A 16 3.23 -3.30 13.04
CA ILE A 16 4.61 -2.82 12.86
C ILE A 16 4.63 -1.29 12.85
N ALA A 17 3.69 -0.66 12.15
CA ALA A 17 3.61 0.79 12.05
C ALA A 17 3.24 1.47 13.37
N ASP A 18 2.66 0.76 14.32
CA ASP A 18 2.13 1.33 15.56
C ASP A 18 3.17 2.12 16.34
N TRP A 19 4.40 1.62 16.42
CA TRP A 19 5.51 2.28 17.09
C TRP A 19 5.97 3.59 16.44
N PHE A 20 5.62 3.81 15.18
CA PHE A 20 6.10 4.92 14.36
C PHE A 20 4.97 5.85 13.91
N SER A 21 3.75 5.57 14.35
CA SER A 21 2.57 6.32 13.91
C SER A 21 1.88 7.00 15.08
N ILE A 22 1.17 8.10 14.78
CA ILE A 22 0.34 8.81 15.74
C ILE A 22 -1.14 8.56 15.48
N GLU A 23 -1.49 8.03 14.31
CA GLU A 23 -2.88 7.77 13.95
C GLU A 23 -2.92 6.66 12.91
N GLN A 24 -3.88 5.75 13.05
CA GLN A 24 -4.16 4.71 12.06
C GLN A 24 -5.68 4.54 11.91
N HIS A 25 -6.12 4.36 10.68
CA HIS A 25 -7.51 4.04 10.38
C HIS A 25 -7.55 3.05 9.22
N VAL A 26 -8.30 1.94 9.38
CA VAL A 26 -8.46 0.93 8.33
C VAL A 26 -9.93 0.50 8.27
N ASP A 27 -10.48 0.52 7.07
CA ASP A 27 -11.83 0.04 6.79
C ASP A 27 -11.77 -1.19 5.89
N TYR A 28 -12.63 -2.18 6.17
CA TYR A 28 -12.78 -3.39 5.37
C TYR A 28 -14.22 -3.58 4.96
N ASP A 29 -14.40 -4.06 3.73
CA ASP A 29 -15.68 -4.54 3.23
C ASP A 29 -15.40 -5.81 2.42
N PHE A 30 -15.94 -6.96 2.85
CA PHE A 30 -15.66 -8.22 2.17
C PHE A 30 -16.80 -9.21 2.27
N ASP A 31 -16.86 -10.10 1.28
CA ASP A 31 -17.78 -11.25 1.25
C ASP A 31 -16.99 -12.47 0.79
N ILE A 32 -16.73 -13.39 1.71
CA ILE A 32 -15.92 -14.58 1.44
C ILE A 32 -16.60 -15.47 0.39
N SER A 33 -17.93 -15.59 0.43
CA SER A 33 -18.66 -16.44 -0.51
C SER A 33 -18.56 -15.94 -1.95
N LEU A 34 -18.43 -14.63 -2.14
CA LEU A 34 -18.27 -14.02 -3.46
C LEU A 34 -16.80 -13.84 -3.85
N GLY A 35 -15.87 -14.07 -2.93
CA GLY A 35 -14.44 -13.89 -3.19
C GLY A 35 -14.04 -12.43 -3.38
N VAL A 36 -14.70 -11.49 -2.70
CA VAL A 36 -14.43 -10.06 -2.86
C VAL A 36 -13.96 -9.43 -1.56
N LEU A 37 -13.03 -8.49 -1.69
CA LEU A 37 -12.53 -7.67 -0.60
C LEU A 37 -12.25 -6.27 -1.14
N PHE A 38 -12.64 -5.27 -0.37
CA PHE A 38 -12.11 -3.91 -0.50
C PHE A 38 -11.60 -3.46 0.86
N ALA A 39 -10.34 -3.08 0.92
CA ALA A 39 -9.73 -2.52 2.13
C ALA A 39 -9.11 -1.18 1.79
N GLU A 40 -9.27 -0.21 2.70
CA GLU A 40 -8.60 1.08 2.58
C GLU A 40 -8.14 1.54 3.94
N GLY A 41 -7.05 2.31 3.97
CA GLY A 41 -6.53 2.78 5.23
C GLY A 41 -5.63 3.99 5.10
N ARG A 42 -5.35 4.55 6.27
CA ARG A 42 -4.51 5.74 6.42
C ARG A 42 -3.67 5.60 7.68
N ILE A 43 -2.37 5.83 7.54
CA ILE A 43 -1.42 5.83 8.66
C ILE A 43 -0.69 7.16 8.65
N VAL A 44 -0.75 7.88 9.76
CA VAL A 44 0.00 9.13 9.92
C VAL A 44 1.21 8.84 10.82
N PHE A 45 2.40 9.08 10.30
CA PHE A 45 3.66 8.80 11.00
C PHE A 45 4.08 9.99 11.88
N TYR A 46 5.01 9.75 12.81
CA TYR A 46 5.51 10.80 13.72
C TYR A 46 6.11 12.01 13.02
N ASN A 47 6.68 11.78 11.83
CA ASN A 47 7.26 12.88 11.05
C ASN A 47 6.20 13.70 10.27
N GLY A 48 4.92 13.38 10.45
CA GLY A 48 3.82 14.06 9.75
C GLY A 48 3.51 13.51 8.37
N ASN A 49 4.29 12.56 7.86
CA ASN A 49 4.03 11.95 6.57
C ASN A 49 2.90 10.92 6.67
N ILE A 50 2.25 10.65 5.54
CA ILE A 50 1.01 9.89 5.51
C ILE A 50 1.13 8.76 4.49
N LEU A 51 0.73 7.57 4.89
CA LEU A 51 0.52 6.44 3.99
C LEU A 51 -0.97 6.22 3.82
N GLU A 52 -1.46 6.32 2.59
CA GLU A 52 -2.82 5.95 2.22
C GLU A 52 -2.75 4.72 1.34
N PHE A 53 -3.61 3.74 1.59
CA PHE A 53 -3.58 2.51 0.82
C PHE A 53 -4.96 1.96 0.51
N THR A 54 -5.04 1.23 -0.60
CA THR A 54 -6.20 0.42 -0.96
C THR A 54 -5.73 -0.94 -1.45
N GLU A 55 -6.52 -1.97 -1.15
CA GLU A 55 -6.38 -3.30 -1.73
C GLU A 55 -7.76 -3.79 -2.13
N SER A 56 -7.90 -4.32 -3.32
CA SER A 56 -9.15 -4.90 -3.77
C SER A 56 -8.90 -6.26 -4.41
N ILE A 57 -9.75 -7.21 -4.05
CA ILE A 57 -9.71 -8.58 -4.57
C ILE A 57 -11.09 -8.89 -5.14
N THR A 58 -11.10 -9.42 -6.35
CA THR A 58 -12.27 -10.06 -6.95
C THR A 58 -11.84 -11.44 -7.43
N PRO A 59 -12.75 -12.33 -7.84
CA PRO A 59 -12.35 -13.64 -8.37
C PRO A 59 -11.35 -13.55 -9.53
N ASP A 60 -11.40 -12.47 -10.31
CA ASP A 60 -10.60 -12.30 -11.53
C ASP A 60 -9.39 -11.41 -11.35
N ARG A 61 -9.28 -10.68 -10.22
CA ARG A 61 -8.32 -9.58 -10.18
C ARG A 61 -7.91 -9.23 -8.76
N TYR A 62 -6.64 -8.86 -8.62
CA TYR A 62 -6.08 -8.24 -7.41
C TYR A 62 -5.48 -6.91 -7.79
N ARG A 63 -5.88 -5.83 -7.07
CA ARG A 63 -5.35 -4.48 -7.25
C ARG A 63 -4.88 -3.93 -5.92
N TYR A 64 -3.75 -3.24 -5.93
CA TYR A 64 -3.24 -2.56 -4.75
C TYR A 64 -2.71 -1.18 -5.12
N ARG A 65 -2.71 -0.30 -4.13
CA ARG A 65 -2.12 1.03 -4.23
C ARG A 65 -1.66 1.43 -2.84
N TYR A 66 -0.37 1.75 -2.72
CA TYR A 66 0.25 2.21 -1.48
C TYR A 66 0.92 3.54 -1.77
N GLN A 67 0.35 4.65 -1.24
CA GLN A 67 0.81 5.99 -1.54
C GLN A 67 1.37 6.64 -0.30
N TYR A 68 2.66 6.96 -0.32
CA TYR A 68 3.36 7.66 0.76
C TYR A 68 3.59 9.11 0.34
N MET A 69 3.17 10.04 1.20
CA MET A 69 3.21 11.46 0.89
C MET A 69 3.55 12.28 2.11
N LYS A 70 4.00 13.51 1.88
CA LYS A 70 4.20 14.50 2.94
C LYS A 70 2.84 14.92 3.49
N GLY A 71 2.84 15.52 4.69
CA GLY A 71 1.62 16.03 5.31
C GLY A 71 0.86 17.04 4.46
N ASP A 72 1.53 17.74 3.54
CA ASP A 72 0.92 18.68 2.62
C ASP A 72 0.33 18.03 1.36
N GLY A 73 0.43 16.70 1.25
CA GLY A 73 -0.09 15.93 0.12
C GLY A 73 0.88 15.72 -1.02
N ASN A 74 2.10 16.26 -0.95
CA ASN A 74 3.10 16.04 -2.00
C ASN A 74 3.59 14.61 -1.97
N LEU A 75 3.57 13.95 -3.13
CA LEU A 75 3.97 12.55 -3.28
C LEU A 75 5.45 12.35 -2.94
N ILE A 76 5.74 11.34 -2.14
CA ILE A 76 7.11 10.83 -1.94
C ILE A 76 7.30 9.62 -2.84
N PHE A 77 6.43 8.61 -2.72
CA PHE A 77 6.37 7.50 -3.67
C PHE A 77 5.00 6.82 -3.63
N ARG A 78 4.70 6.06 -4.69
CA ARG A 78 3.49 5.23 -4.73
C ARG A 78 3.80 3.92 -5.45
N TYR A 79 3.43 2.82 -4.83
CA TYR A 79 3.41 1.51 -5.47
C TYR A 79 1.99 1.19 -5.90
N ASP A 80 1.80 0.70 -7.12
CA ASP A 80 0.52 0.14 -7.54
C ASP A 80 0.71 -0.84 -8.70
N ASN A 81 -0.34 -1.60 -9.00
CA ASN A 81 -0.35 -2.55 -10.11
C ASN A 81 -1.45 -2.23 -11.13
N ILE A 82 -1.83 -0.96 -11.25
CA ILE A 82 -2.76 -0.55 -12.30
C ILE A 82 -2.06 -0.68 -13.65
N PRO A 83 -2.67 -1.33 -14.66
CA PRO A 83 -1.97 -1.69 -15.89
C PRO A 83 -1.82 -0.53 -16.87
N HIS A 84 -1.05 0.51 -16.52
CA HIS A 84 -0.86 1.71 -17.33
C HIS A 84 0.50 1.81 -18.01
N HIS A 85 1.54 1.24 -17.44
CA HIS A 85 2.92 1.42 -17.91
C HIS A 85 3.47 0.12 -18.48
N SER A 86 2.94 -0.31 -19.63
CA SER A 86 3.31 -1.58 -20.27
C SER A 86 4.77 -1.62 -20.73
N GLU A 87 5.42 -0.46 -20.86
CA GLU A 87 6.84 -0.35 -21.23
C GLU A 87 7.79 -0.76 -20.09
N ILE A 88 7.28 -0.87 -18.86
CA ILE A 88 8.10 -1.24 -17.70
C ILE A 88 8.19 -2.76 -17.60
N PRO A 89 9.41 -3.35 -17.41
CA PRO A 89 9.60 -4.80 -17.37
C PRO A 89 8.76 -5.53 -16.32
N THR A 90 8.46 -4.90 -15.19
CA THR A 90 7.67 -5.51 -14.11
C THR A 90 6.16 -5.28 -14.26
N PHE A 91 5.72 -4.74 -15.41
CA PHE A 91 4.30 -4.53 -15.67
C PHE A 91 3.44 -5.73 -15.22
N PRO A 92 2.31 -5.52 -14.52
CA PRO A 92 1.69 -4.22 -14.18
C PRO A 92 2.23 -3.54 -12.93
N ASP A 93 3.12 -4.16 -12.17
CA ASP A 93 3.67 -3.62 -10.93
C ASP A 93 4.70 -2.54 -11.22
N HIS A 94 4.57 -1.41 -10.56
CA HIS A 94 5.48 -0.29 -10.75
C HIS A 94 5.51 0.63 -9.54
N LYS A 95 6.50 1.53 -9.51
CA LYS A 95 6.67 2.52 -8.45
C LYS A 95 6.75 3.91 -9.06
N HIS A 96 5.90 4.82 -8.56
CA HIS A 96 5.92 6.23 -8.94
C HIS A 96 6.74 7.04 -7.95
N TYR A 97 7.57 7.94 -8.48
CA TYR A 97 8.15 9.07 -7.77
C TYR A 97 7.54 10.35 -8.35
N PRO A 98 7.75 11.54 -7.74
CA PRO A 98 7.13 12.76 -8.25
C PRO A 98 7.38 13.05 -9.73
N ASN A 99 8.52 12.61 -10.28
CA ASN A 99 8.94 12.96 -11.64
C ASN A 99 9.28 11.76 -12.52
N LYS A 100 9.03 10.52 -12.07
CA LYS A 100 9.33 9.32 -12.86
C LYS A 100 8.57 8.11 -12.35
N VAL A 101 8.47 7.11 -13.23
CA VAL A 101 7.92 5.78 -12.92
C VAL A 101 9.02 4.76 -13.17
N VAL A 102 9.22 3.84 -12.24
CA VAL A 102 10.26 2.83 -12.33
C VAL A 102 9.69 1.43 -12.15
N GLU A 103 10.47 0.42 -12.52
CA GLU A 103 10.11 -0.98 -12.28
C GLU A 103 10.05 -1.29 -10.79
N SER A 104 9.23 -2.24 -10.43
CA SER A 104 9.08 -2.75 -9.06
C SER A 104 8.55 -4.17 -9.10
N GLU A 105 9.13 -5.05 -8.28
CA GLU A 105 8.48 -6.32 -8.01
C GLU A 105 7.17 -6.06 -7.24
N PRO A 106 6.22 -7.00 -7.23
CA PRO A 106 5.02 -6.85 -6.40
C PRO A 106 5.40 -6.65 -4.94
N VAL A 107 4.70 -5.74 -4.27
CA VAL A 107 4.91 -5.45 -2.84
C VAL A 107 3.60 -5.62 -2.08
N ASN A 108 3.71 -5.86 -0.77
CA ASN A 108 2.58 -5.83 0.14
C ASN A 108 2.70 -4.66 1.11
N LEU A 109 1.64 -4.43 1.89
CA LEU A 109 1.63 -3.30 2.82
C LEU A 109 2.74 -3.39 3.86
N LYS A 110 3.05 -4.60 4.35
CA LYS A 110 4.12 -4.80 5.32
C LYS A 110 5.46 -4.31 4.78
N GLU A 111 5.79 -4.69 3.54
CA GLU A 111 7.04 -4.27 2.90
C GLU A 111 7.11 -2.76 2.72
N VAL A 112 6.00 -2.14 2.37
CA VAL A 112 5.93 -0.67 2.21
C VAL A 112 6.11 0.03 3.56
N VAL A 113 5.45 -0.47 4.60
CA VAL A 113 5.63 0.09 5.96
C VAL A 113 7.08 -0.05 6.42
N GLU A 114 7.71 -1.19 6.15
CA GLU A 114 9.12 -1.40 6.50
C GLU A 114 10.04 -0.41 5.76
N GLU A 115 9.78 -0.17 4.50
CA GLU A 115 10.53 0.84 3.74
C GLU A 115 10.36 2.25 4.34
N ILE A 116 9.14 2.61 4.71
CA ILE A 116 8.86 3.92 5.32
C ILE A 116 9.60 4.06 6.65
N ILE A 117 9.57 3.02 7.48
CA ILE A 117 10.29 3.02 8.77
C ILE A 117 11.78 3.22 8.54
N GLU A 118 12.38 2.54 7.56
CA GLU A 118 13.78 2.73 7.20
C GLU A 118 14.07 4.20 6.85
N LEU A 119 13.18 4.85 6.12
CA LEU A 119 13.34 6.27 5.77
C LEU A 119 13.22 7.17 7.00
N ILE A 120 12.37 6.81 7.95
CA ILE A 120 12.18 7.60 9.18
C ILE A 120 13.40 7.52 10.09
N ILE A 121 13.98 6.34 10.24
CA ILE A 121 15.08 6.12 11.18
C ILE A 121 16.48 6.33 10.59
N SER A 122 16.58 6.56 9.29
CA SER A 122 17.89 6.75 8.62
C SER A 122 18.49 8.15 8.78
#